data_26be66d2d0b7bf0d502e0d1cfb5c0872
#
_entry.id   26be66d2d0b7bf0d502e0d1cfb5c0872
#
_cell.length_a   1.000
_cell.length_b   1.000
_cell.length_c   1.000
_cell.angle_alpha   90.00
_cell.angle_beta   90.00
_cell.angle_gamma   90.00
#
_symmetry.space_group_name_H-M   'P 1'
#
loop_
_entity.id
_entity.type
_entity.pdbx_description
1 polymer ?
#
loop_
_entity_poly.entity_id
_entity_poly.type
_entity_poly.pdbx_seq_one_letter_code
_entity_poly.pdbx_strand_id
1 'polypeptide(L)'
;MTEKPFPDNTPPDAGERLAKRLARQLNCSRREAELYIENGAVLIDGAVVEVLSTRVHPGQTVSVAPGARAEPVPPVTLLLHKPAGFTVGDGQPSAWNLLTPERWQQGNTPAPLKMLSKHFQNQEPLLTIPIPASGLTVLTQDGRIRRKLTEDALFMEQECIAQVQGRIVQDGLQRLCDGTAIAGKRLPRIKVSWQSEGHLRFALQGIFPHEIEAMCAGVGLELVGLKRLRIGRIALAGLAEGHWRYLQPWERF
;
A
#
# COMPACT_ATOMS: atom_id res chain seq x y z
N MET A 1 49.79 -22.39 10.35
CA MET A 1 49.71 -21.08 9.69
C MET A 1 48.45 -20.39 10.19
N THR A 2 48.60 -19.48 11.15
CA THR A 2 47.49 -18.73 11.74
C THR A 2 47.30 -17.47 10.91
N GLU A 3 46.18 -17.37 10.18
CA GLU A 3 45.78 -16.14 9.49
C GLU A 3 45.56 -15.02 10.51
N LYS A 4 46.29 -13.94 10.39
CA LYS A 4 46.05 -12.70 11.14
C LYS A 4 44.76 -12.07 10.61
N PRO A 5 43.82 -11.64 11.49
CA PRO A 5 42.67 -10.89 11.06
C PRO A 5 43.13 -9.55 10.46
N PHE A 6 42.55 -9.17 9.32
CA PHE A 6 42.78 -7.87 8.70
C PHE A 6 42.46 -6.72 9.69
N PRO A 7 43.31 -5.70 9.80
CA PRO A 7 43.03 -4.57 10.67
C PRO A 7 41.75 -3.83 10.18
N ASP A 8 40.86 -3.62 11.14
CA ASP A 8 39.63 -2.81 10.96
C ASP A 8 40.07 -1.35 10.72
N ASN A 9 40.09 -0.94 9.46
CA ASN A 9 40.57 0.37 9.00
C ASN A 9 39.45 1.45 9.09
N THR A 10 38.51 1.28 10.06
CA THR A 10 37.42 2.23 10.29
C THR A 10 37.99 3.46 11.03
N PRO A 11 37.76 4.68 10.56
CA PRO A 11 38.21 5.89 11.26
C PRO A 11 37.69 5.88 12.71
N PRO A 12 38.48 6.36 13.70
CA PRO A 12 38.13 6.29 15.12
C PRO A 12 36.83 7.02 15.51
N ASP A 13 36.31 7.85 14.61
CA ASP A 13 35.08 8.64 14.83
C ASP A 13 33.84 8.06 14.10
N ALA A 14 33.97 6.93 13.42
CA ALA A 14 32.87 6.37 12.60
C ALA A 14 31.75 5.69 13.41
N GLY A 15 31.86 5.55 14.73
CA GLY A 15 30.91 4.83 15.58
C GLY A 15 30.79 3.33 15.25
N GLU A 16 30.25 2.54 16.15
CA GLU A 16 29.96 1.11 15.96
C GLU A 16 28.55 0.94 15.38
N ARG A 17 28.31 -0.05 14.50
CA ARG A 17 26.94 -0.37 14.05
C ARG A 17 26.07 -0.78 15.24
N LEU A 18 24.85 -0.21 15.31
CA LEU A 18 23.90 -0.44 16.40
C LEU A 18 23.62 -1.93 16.61
N ALA A 19 23.37 -2.69 15.54
CA ALA A 19 23.12 -4.14 15.63
C ALA A 19 24.32 -4.91 16.22
N LYS A 20 25.57 -4.50 15.91
CA LYS A 20 26.77 -5.12 16.49
C LYS A 20 26.90 -4.81 17.99
N ARG A 21 26.69 -3.56 18.37
CA ARG A 21 26.67 -3.12 19.78
C ARG A 21 25.62 -3.87 20.58
N LEU A 22 24.39 -3.95 20.06
CA LEU A 22 23.26 -4.58 20.72
C LEU A 22 23.45 -6.11 20.86
N ALA A 23 23.93 -6.78 19.81
CA ALA A 23 24.23 -8.22 19.85
C ALA A 23 25.21 -8.58 20.97
N ARG A 24 26.28 -7.77 21.14
CA ARG A 24 27.23 -7.94 22.22
C ARG A 24 26.62 -7.66 23.60
N GLN A 25 25.78 -6.61 23.71
CA GLN A 25 25.17 -6.20 24.98
C GLN A 25 24.12 -7.21 25.48
N LEU A 26 23.35 -7.82 24.58
CA LEU A 26 22.28 -8.78 24.91
C LEU A 26 22.76 -10.24 24.82
N ASN A 27 24.01 -10.48 24.42
CA ASN A 27 24.55 -11.82 24.14
C ASN A 27 23.65 -12.63 23.18
N CYS A 28 23.24 -11.98 22.08
CA CYS A 28 22.37 -12.55 21.05
C CYS A 28 23.03 -12.48 19.67
N SER A 29 22.43 -13.14 18.68
CA SER A 29 22.90 -13.07 17.31
C SER A 29 22.67 -11.66 16.71
N ARG A 30 23.43 -11.32 15.67
CA ARG A 30 23.24 -10.06 14.94
C ARG A 30 21.82 -9.97 14.36
N ARG A 31 21.27 -11.08 13.88
CA ARG A 31 19.89 -11.11 13.32
C ARG A 31 18.84 -10.81 14.40
N GLU A 32 18.99 -11.36 15.60
CA GLU A 32 18.11 -11.01 16.73
C GLU A 32 18.23 -9.54 17.11
N ALA A 33 19.45 -8.99 17.14
CA ALA A 33 19.66 -7.56 17.37
C ALA A 33 18.96 -6.69 16.30
N GLU A 34 19.02 -7.08 15.03
CA GLU A 34 18.31 -6.42 13.94
C GLU A 34 16.78 -6.48 14.11
N LEU A 35 16.23 -7.60 14.59
CA LEU A 35 14.79 -7.73 14.89
C LEU A 35 14.35 -6.78 16.01
N TYR A 36 15.12 -6.60 17.09
CA TYR A 36 14.82 -5.59 18.11
C TYR A 36 14.76 -4.18 17.52
N ILE A 37 15.68 -3.84 16.61
CA ILE A 37 15.72 -2.54 15.95
C ILE A 37 14.49 -2.38 15.03
N GLU A 38 14.19 -3.37 14.19
CA GLU A 38 13.04 -3.35 13.26
C GLU A 38 11.70 -3.23 14.00
N ASN A 39 11.59 -3.77 15.22
CA ASN A 39 10.41 -3.64 16.08
C ASN A 39 10.31 -2.30 16.82
N GLY A 40 11.26 -1.38 16.61
CA GLY A 40 11.31 -0.10 17.32
C GLY A 40 11.43 -0.29 18.84
N ALA A 41 12.13 -1.34 19.27
CA ALA A 41 12.34 -1.67 20.67
C ALA A 41 13.67 -1.16 21.21
N VAL A 42 14.53 -0.58 20.37
CA VAL A 42 15.86 -0.09 20.73
C VAL A 42 15.84 1.43 20.84
N LEU A 43 16.45 1.94 21.90
CA LEU A 43 16.59 3.36 22.14
C LEU A 43 18.09 3.73 22.22
N ILE A 44 18.45 4.87 21.64
CA ILE A 44 19.74 5.52 21.84
C ILE A 44 19.46 6.85 22.56
N ASP A 45 20.04 7.01 23.74
CA ASP A 45 19.84 8.21 24.59
C ASP A 45 18.36 8.53 24.83
N GLY A 46 17.50 7.48 24.94
CA GLY A 46 16.05 7.60 25.14
C GLY A 46 15.22 7.78 23.87
N ALA A 47 15.85 7.98 22.70
CA ALA A 47 15.15 8.08 21.42
C ALA A 47 15.05 6.72 20.72
N VAL A 48 13.84 6.36 20.25
CA VAL A 48 13.60 5.11 19.51
C VAL A 48 14.33 5.12 18.17
N VAL A 49 15.01 4.03 17.85
CA VAL A 49 15.74 3.83 16.60
C VAL A 49 15.24 2.57 15.89
N GLU A 50 14.83 2.72 14.62
CA GLU A 50 14.31 1.64 13.77
C GLU A 50 15.18 1.40 12.52
N VAL A 51 16.24 2.18 12.34
CA VAL A 51 17.11 2.15 11.16
C VAL A 51 18.31 1.21 11.40
N LEU A 52 18.40 0.11 10.64
CA LEU A 52 19.46 -0.90 10.79
C LEU A 52 20.87 -0.36 10.52
N SER A 53 21.00 0.67 9.69
CA SER A 53 22.29 1.28 9.36
C SER A 53 22.81 2.24 10.42
N THR A 54 22.05 2.52 11.48
CA THR A 54 22.43 3.45 12.55
C THR A 54 23.72 3.03 13.21
N ARG A 55 24.56 4.02 13.51
CA ARG A 55 25.80 3.86 14.26
C ARG A 55 25.67 4.50 15.65
N VAL A 56 26.35 3.89 16.61
CA VAL A 56 26.40 4.36 18.00
C VAL A 56 27.80 4.87 18.26
N HIS A 57 27.91 6.07 18.78
CA HIS A 57 29.17 6.71 19.13
C HIS A 57 29.57 6.41 20.58
N PRO A 58 30.88 6.54 20.94
CA PRO A 58 31.31 6.47 22.32
C PRO A 58 30.54 7.47 23.21
N GLY A 59 30.08 7.01 24.37
CA GLY A 59 29.31 7.84 25.31
C GLY A 59 27.78 7.77 25.14
N GLN A 60 27.27 7.25 24.01
CA GLN A 60 25.84 7.04 23.84
C GLN A 60 25.34 5.80 24.58
N THR A 61 24.18 5.91 25.21
CA THR A 61 23.52 4.83 25.93
C THR A 61 22.54 4.10 25.02
N VAL A 62 22.75 2.77 24.87
CA VAL A 62 21.82 1.89 24.14
C VAL A 62 21.00 1.11 25.14
N SER A 63 19.68 1.16 25.00
CA SER A 63 18.74 0.41 25.84
C SER A 63 17.68 -0.30 24.98
N VAL A 64 17.02 -1.30 25.56
CA VAL A 64 15.94 -2.05 24.94
C VAL A 64 14.69 -1.87 25.79
N ALA A 65 13.56 -1.67 25.14
CA ALA A 65 12.26 -1.52 25.80
C ALA A 65 11.93 -2.78 26.64
N PRO A 66 11.40 -2.63 27.86
CA PRO A 66 11.03 -3.76 28.71
C PRO A 66 10.05 -4.71 28.00
N GLY A 67 10.30 -6.02 28.09
CA GLY A 67 9.44 -7.05 27.51
C GLY A 67 9.54 -7.18 25.99
N ALA A 68 10.43 -6.45 25.32
CA ALA A 68 10.67 -6.60 23.90
C ALA A 68 11.17 -8.02 23.55
N ARG A 69 10.80 -8.48 22.35
CA ARG A 69 11.20 -9.78 21.81
C ARG A 69 11.81 -9.62 20.44
N ALA A 70 12.78 -10.48 20.11
CA ALA A 70 13.39 -10.56 18.80
C ALA A 70 12.53 -11.37 17.84
N GLU A 71 11.34 -10.89 17.54
CA GLU A 71 10.39 -11.54 16.63
C GLU A 71 10.34 -10.79 15.28
N PRO A 72 10.13 -11.49 14.16
CA PRO A 72 9.93 -10.82 12.88
C PRO A 72 8.73 -9.87 12.91
N VAL A 73 8.90 -8.66 12.39
CA VAL A 73 7.77 -7.73 12.20
C VAL A 73 6.79 -8.37 11.21
N PRO A 74 5.52 -8.57 11.59
CA PRO A 74 4.54 -9.14 10.68
C PRO A 74 4.34 -8.28 9.43
N PRO A 75 4.15 -8.89 8.25
CA PRO A 75 3.85 -8.14 7.05
C PRO A 75 2.48 -7.46 7.16
N VAL A 76 2.40 -6.24 6.66
CA VAL A 76 1.17 -5.44 6.67
C VAL A 76 0.66 -5.14 5.27
N THR A 77 -0.64 -4.84 5.19
CA THR A 77 -1.28 -4.30 4.01
C THR A 77 -1.81 -2.91 4.32
N LEU A 78 -1.50 -1.95 3.47
CA LEU A 78 -1.94 -0.57 3.57
C LEU A 78 -3.04 -0.32 2.54
N LEU A 79 -4.08 0.37 2.94
CA LEU A 79 -5.16 0.85 2.11
C LEU A 79 -5.03 2.37 1.99
N LEU A 80 -4.84 2.85 0.78
CA LEU A 80 -4.66 4.26 0.49
C LEU A 80 -5.84 4.78 -0.34
N HIS A 81 -6.41 5.92 0.02
CA HIS A 81 -7.26 6.70 -0.87
C HIS A 81 -6.38 7.57 -1.76
N LYS A 82 -5.95 6.99 -2.88
CA LYS A 82 -5.10 7.69 -3.85
C LYS A 82 -5.86 8.87 -4.46
N PRO A 83 -5.34 10.10 -4.40
CA PRO A 83 -5.92 11.22 -5.16
C PRO A 83 -5.74 11.03 -6.67
N ALA A 84 -6.56 11.73 -7.44
CA ALA A 84 -6.36 11.86 -8.88
C ALA A 84 -5.01 12.57 -9.16
N GLY A 85 -4.35 12.20 -10.26
CA GLY A 85 -3.06 12.76 -10.65
C GLY A 85 -1.83 12.11 -9.99
N PHE A 86 -2.02 11.30 -8.95
CA PHE A 86 -0.91 10.60 -8.28
C PHE A 86 -0.62 9.24 -8.93
N THR A 87 0.66 8.87 -9.02
CA THR A 87 1.11 7.53 -9.45
C THR A 87 1.52 6.67 -8.26
N VAL A 88 1.35 5.35 -8.39
CA VAL A 88 1.94 4.35 -7.48
C VAL A 88 3.16 3.66 -8.09
N GLY A 89 3.48 3.96 -9.35
CA GLY A 89 4.70 3.56 -10.05
C GLY A 89 5.72 4.69 -10.09
N ASP A 90 6.57 4.65 -11.11
CA ASP A 90 7.52 5.72 -11.37
C ASP A 90 6.81 7.02 -11.76
N GLY A 91 7.37 8.16 -11.35
CA GLY A 91 6.85 9.48 -11.66
C GLY A 91 6.41 10.31 -10.46
N GLN A 92 5.99 11.55 -10.75
CA GLN A 92 5.55 12.53 -9.74
C GLN A 92 4.21 13.14 -10.15
N PRO A 93 3.33 13.49 -9.21
CA PRO A 93 3.47 13.24 -7.77
C PRO A 93 3.28 11.76 -7.40
N SER A 94 4.10 11.28 -6.49
CA SER A 94 4.08 9.89 -6.05
C SER A 94 3.13 9.66 -4.89
N ALA A 95 2.29 8.64 -4.97
CA ALA A 95 1.41 8.22 -3.90
C ALA A 95 2.16 7.68 -2.67
N TRP A 96 3.41 7.25 -2.84
CA TRP A 96 4.28 6.85 -1.73
C TRP A 96 4.55 7.98 -0.74
N ASN A 97 4.58 9.24 -1.21
CA ASN A 97 4.75 10.43 -0.37
C ASN A 97 3.54 10.73 0.53
N LEU A 98 2.42 10.03 0.32
CA LEU A 98 1.23 10.13 1.15
C LEU A 98 1.26 9.20 2.37
N LEU A 99 2.19 8.23 2.40
CA LEU A 99 2.31 7.27 3.49
C LEU A 99 3.09 7.86 4.67
N THR A 100 2.57 8.93 5.24
CA THR A 100 3.16 9.60 6.39
C THR A 100 2.30 9.41 7.65
N PRO A 101 2.86 9.56 8.86
CA PRO A 101 2.10 9.44 10.10
C PRO A 101 0.91 10.41 10.19
N GLU A 102 1.05 11.63 9.66
CA GLU A 102 0.02 12.67 9.69
C GLU A 102 -1.20 12.33 8.83
N ARG A 103 -1.00 11.47 7.82
CA ARG A 103 -2.05 11.00 6.91
C ARG A 103 -2.60 9.64 7.29
N TRP A 104 -2.12 9.09 8.39
CA TRP A 104 -2.65 7.85 8.90
C TRP A 104 -4.02 8.06 9.54
N GLN A 105 -5.03 7.38 9.03
CA GLN A 105 -6.36 7.36 9.62
C GLN A 105 -6.50 6.07 10.42
N GLN A 106 -6.49 6.21 11.73
CA GLN A 106 -6.69 5.08 12.64
C GLN A 106 -8.12 4.52 12.46
N GLY A 107 -8.21 3.23 12.16
CA GLY A 107 -9.50 2.54 12.13
C GLY A 107 -10.06 2.30 13.55
N ASN A 108 -11.30 1.84 13.62
CA ASN A 108 -11.95 1.48 14.89
C ASN A 108 -11.35 0.18 15.50
N THR A 109 -10.07 0.14 15.74
CA THR A 109 -9.38 -1.00 16.37
C THR A 109 -9.21 -0.76 17.85
N PRO A 110 -9.50 -1.76 18.70
CA PRO A 110 -9.30 -1.68 20.15
C PRO A 110 -7.83 -1.49 20.55
N ALA A 111 -6.90 -1.97 19.74
CA ALA A 111 -5.45 -1.80 19.94
C ALA A 111 -4.84 -1.23 18.68
N PRO A 112 -4.31 0.01 18.70
CA PRO A 112 -3.62 0.57 17.57
C PRO A 112 -2.37 -0.25 17.26
N LEU A 113 -2.21 -0.66 16.00
CA LEU A 113 -0.96 -1.23 15.54
C LEU A 113 0.13 -0.18 15.72
N LYS A 114 1.24 -0.53 16.37
CA LYS A 114 2.40 0.38 16.43
C LYS A 114 2.89 0.60 15.00
N MET A 115 2.96 1.84 14.56
CA MET A 115 3.52 2.19 13.28
C MET A 115 5.03 1.98 13.33
N LEU A 116 5.59 1.22 12.39
CA LEU A 116 7.01 0.92 12.29
C LEU A 116 7.53 1.32 10.91
N SER A 117 8.76 1.80 10.83
CA SER A 117 9.42 2.11 9.56
C SER A 117 9.46 0.91 8.63
N LYS A 118 9.53 -0.31 9.17
CA LYS A 118 9.49 -1.57 8.44
C LYS A 118 8.19 -1.75 7.64
N HIS A 119 7.06 -1.22 8.12
CA HIS A 119 5.77 -1.34 7.45
C HIS A 119 5.70 -0.59 6.11
N PHE A 120 6.60 0.37 5.87
CA PHE A 120 6.65 1.16 4.63
C PHE A 120 7.69 0.66 3.63
N GLN A 121 8.48 -0.36 4.00
CA GLN A 121 9.49 -0.94 3.14
C GLN A 121 8.91 -2.09 2.31
N ASN A 122 9.36 -2.23 1.05
CA ASN A 122 8.98 -3.35 0.18
C ASN A 122 7.46 -3.55 0.04
N GLN A 123 6.70 -2.49 0.07
CA GLN A 123 5.27 -2.52 -0.24
C GLN A 123 5.09 -2.69 -1.76
N GLU A 124 4.23 -3.61 -2.16
CA GLU A 124 3.89 -3.88 -3.56
C GLU A 124 2.49 -3.33 -3.86
N PRO A 125 2.34 -2.44 -4.87
CA PRO A 125 1.04 -1.95 -5.27
C PRO A 125 0.29 -3.00 -6.10
N LEU A 126 -0.95 -3.28 -5.72
CA LEU A 126 -1.79 -4.28 -6.39
C LEU A 126 -3.07 -3.67 -6.92
N LEU A 127 -3.59 -4.22 -8.02
CA LEU A 127 -4.80 -3.74 -8.68
C LEU A 127 -4.79 -2.22 -8.84
N THR A 128 -3.72 -1.68 -9.41
CA THR A 128 -3.53 -0.24 -9.58
C THR A 128 -4.65 0.40 -10.40
N ILE A 129 -4.87 1.70 -10.21
CA ILE A 129 -5.79 2.51 -11.01
C ILE A 129 -5.01 3.54 -11.83
N PRO A 130 -5.55 4.00 -12.96
CA PRO A 130 -4.90 5.04 -13.78
C PRO A 130 -4.51 6.28 -12.99
N ILE A 131 -3.51 7.01 -13.46
CA ILE A 131 -3.05 8.25 -12.81
C ILE A 131 -4.19 9.25 -12.59
N PRO A 132 -5.05 9.57 -13.60
CA PRO A 132 -6.15 10.51 -13.43
C PRO A 132 -7.29 9.97 -12.54
N ALA A 133 -7.30 8.67 -12.22
CA ALA A 133 -8.30 8.10 -11.34
C ALA A 133 -7.94 8.29 -9.86
N SER A 134 -8.96 8.42 -9.02
CA SER A 134 -8.84 8.43 -7.55
C SER A 134 -9.41 7.15 -6.93
N GLY A 135 -9.22 6.97 -5.64
CA GLY A 135 -9.89 5.93 -4.87
C GLY A 135 -8.99 4.89 -4.24
N LEU A 136 -9.61 3.79 -3.83
CA LEU A 136 -8.98 2.73 -3.05
C LEU A 136 -7.80 2.09 -3.80
N THR A 137 -6.64 2.11 -3.19
CA THR A 137 -5.41 1.47 -3.68
C THR A 137 -4.84 0.59 -2.58
N VAL A 138 -4.35 -0.59 -2.96
CA VAL A 138 -3.80 -1.59 -2.04
C VAL A 138 -2.30 -1.66 -2.22
N LEU A 139 -1.57 -1.57 -1.11
CA LEU A 139 -0.12 -1.74 -1.02
C LEU A 139 0.13 -2.83 0.01
N THR A 140 0.94 -3.84 -0.29
CA THR A 140 1.08 -4.98 0.61
C THR A 140 2.49 -5.56 0.66
N GLN A 141 2.87 -6.03 1.86
CA GLN A 141 4.00 -6.91 2.10
C GLN A 141 3.55 -8.37 2.27
N ASP A 142 2.23 -8.61 2.48
CA ASP A 142 1.71 -9.96 2.74
C ASP A 142 1.59 -10.76 1.44
N GLY A 143 2.42 -11.80 1.33
CA GLY A 143 2.42 -12.71 0.18
C GLY A 143 1.08 -13.42 -0.07
N ARG A 144 0.24 -13.61 0.96
CA ARG A 144 -1.10 -14.21 0.82
C ARG A 144 -2.05 -13.22 0.17
N ILE A 145 -2.02 -11.95 0.57
CA ILE A 145 -2.82 -10.89 -0.04
C ILE A 145 -2.36 -10.65 -1.47
N ARG A 146 -1.04 -10.58 -1.71
CA ARG A 146 -0.47 -10.47 -3.05
C ARG A 146 -0.99 -11.58 -3.95
N ARG A 147 -0.84 -12.83 -3.52
CA ARG A 147 -1.29 -14.00 -4.28
C ARG A 147 -2.78 -13.90 -4.60
N LYS A 148 -3.62 -13.59 -3.62
CA LYS A 148 -5.07 -13.43 -3.81
C LYS A 148 -5.41 -12.36 -4.84
N LEU A 149 -4.82 -11.16 -4.72
CA LEU A 149 -5.14 -10.04 -5.61
C LEU A 149 -4.49 -10.14 -6.99
N THR A 150 -3.55 -11.08 -7.19
CA THR A 150 -2.93 -11.38 -8.49
C THR A 150 -3.62 -12.56 -9.18
N GLU A 151 -3.76 -13.69 -8.49
CA GLU A 151 -4.33 -14.91 -9.07
C GLU A 151 -5.85 -14.79 -9.30
N ASP A 152 -6.57 -14.18 -8.36
CA ASP A 152 -8.02 -13.98 -8.43
C ASP A 152 -8.43 -12.61 -9.00
N ALA A 153 -7.51 -11.84 -9.57
CA ALA A 153 -7.77 -10.47 -10.04
C ALA A 153 -8.99 -10.35 -10.96
N LEU A 154 -9.17 -11.28 -11.89
CA LEU A 154 -10.30 -11.33 -12.83
C LEU A 154 -11.64 -11.70 -12.17
N PHE A 155 -11.60 -12.38 -11.03
CA PHE A 155 -12.79 -12.77 -10.28
C PHE A 155 -13.13 -11.77 -9.17
N MET A 156 -12.20 -10.87 -8.88
CA MET A 156 -12.37 -9.84 -7.85
C MET A 156 -13.29 -8.73 -8.36
N GLU A 157 -14.48 -8.62 -7.77
CA GLU A 157 -15.37 -7.52 -8.09
C GLU A 157 -14.79 -6.18 -7.60
N GLN A 158 -14.79 -5.18 -8.47
CA GLN A 158 -14.39 -3.83 -8.15
C GLN A 158 -15.53 -2.87 -8.45
N GLU A 159 -15.75 -1.90 -7.59
CA GLU A 159 -16.77 -0.90 -7.76
C GLU A 159 -16.14 0.47 -8.06
N CYS A 160 -16.55 1.06 -9.18
CA CYS A 160 -16.07 2.36 -9.60
C CYS A 160 -17.24 3.31 -9.90
N ILE A 161 -17.03 4.59 -9.64
CA ILE A 161 -17.88 5.68 -10.12
C ILE A 161 -17.13 6.41 -11.22
N ALA A 162 -17.72 6.48 -12.38
CA ALA A 162 -17.25 7.25 -13.51
C ALA A 162 -18.05 8.54 -13.63
N GLN A 163 -17.40 9.69 -13.53
CA GLN A 163 -17.96 10.97 -13.89
C GLN A 163 -17.85 11.13 -15.40
N VAL A 164 -18.96 11.35 -16.06
CA VAL A 164 -19.03 11.38 -17.52
C VAL A 164 -19.70 12.66 -18.04
N GLN A 165 -19.34 13.03 -19.26
CA GLN A 165 -19.97 14.11 -20.02
C GLN A 165 -20.41 13.59 -21.40
N GLY A 166 -21.20 14.38 -22.12
CA GLY A 166 -21.70 14.00 -23.42
C GLY A 166 -23.11 13.43 -23.39
N ARG A 167 -23.52 12.84 -24.51
CA ARG A 167 -24.85 12.25 -24.66
C ARG A 167 -24.70 10.76 -24.97
N ILE A 168 -25.24 9.94 -24.10
CA ILE A 168 -25.22 8.50 -24.32
C ILE A 168 -26.07 8.16 -25.55
N VAL A 169 -25.55 7.29 -26.42
CA VAL A 169 -26.31 6.81 -27.60
C VAL A 169 -27.49 5.98 -27.17
N GLN A 170 -28.45 5.80 -28.09
CA GLN A 170 -29.59 4.91 -27.85
C GLN A 170 -29.09 3.52 -27.44
N ASP A 171 -29.74 2.94 -26.43
CA ASP A 171 -29.37 1.65 -25.83
C ASP A 171 -27.92 1.58 -25.25
N GLY A 172 -27.24 2.72 -25.11
CA GLY A 172 -25.85 2.80 -24.66
C GLY A 172 -25.63 2.20 -23.27
N LEU A 173 -26.54 2.40 -22.32
CA LEU A 173 -26.46 1.77 -21.00
C LEU A 173 -26.52 0.24 -21.09
N GLN A 174 -27.45 -0.29 -21.91
CA GLN A 174 -27.54 -1.73 -22.13
C GLN A 174 -26.27 -2.29 -22.78
N ARG A 175 -25.70 -1.56 -23.74
CA ARG A 175 -24.44 -1.93 -24.39
C ARG A 175 -23.29 -1.97 -23.40
N LEU A 176 -23.20 -1.02 -22.45
CA LEU A 176 -22.22 -1.06 -21.36
C LEU A 176 -22.40 -2.32 -20.50
N CYS A 177 -23.64 -2.69 -20.17
CA CYS A 177 -23.93 -3.88 -19.37
C CYS A 177 -23.61 -5.20 -20.11
N ASP A 178 -23.90 -5.27 -21.40
CA ASP A 178 -23.73 -6.50 -22.20
C ASP A 178 -22.29 -6.82 -22.60
N GLY A 179 -21.37 -5.91 -22.30
CA GLY A 179 -19.95 -6.02 -22.63
C GLY A 179 -19.65 -5.49 -24.03
N THR A 180 -19.06 -4.31 -24.07
CA THR A 180 -18.63 -3.65 -25.31
C THR A 180 -17.37 -4.33 -25.83
N ALA A 181 -17.22 -4.45 -27.15
CA ALA A 181 -15.93 -4.87 -27.72
C ALA A 181 -14.96 -3.68 -27.72
N ILE A 182 -13.81 -3.84 -27.06
CA ILE A 182 -12.72 -2.86 -27.06
C ILE A 182 -11.51 -3.50 -27.75
N ALA A 183 -10.99 -2.81 -28.76
CA ALA A 183 -9.82 -3.27 -29.54
C ALA A 183 -9.95 -4.74 -30.01
N GLY A 184 -11.16 -5.17 -30.42
CA GLY A 184 -11.44 -6.53 -30.90
C GLY A 184 -11.65 -7.57 -29.79
N LYS A 185 -11.45 -7.21 -28.51
CA LYS A 185 -11.73 -8.08 -27.36
C LYS A 185 -13.12 -7.79 -26.81
N ARG A 186 -13.99 -8.80 -26.77
CA ARG A 186 -15.29 -8.68 -26.11
C ARG A 186 -15.12 -8.73 -24.59
N LEU A 187 -15.61 -7.71 -23.92
CA LEU A 187 -15.64 -7.64 -22.46
C LEU A 187 -16.77 -8.51 -21.89
N PRO A 188 -16.64 -9.04 -20.68
CA PRO A 188 -17.72 -9.76 -20.02
C PRO A 188 -18.89 -8.81 -19.67
N ARG A 189 -20.05 -9.42 -19.43
CA ARG A 189 -21.21 -8.70 -18.90
C ARG A 189 -20.93 -8.20 -17.50
N ILE A 190 -21.31 -6.94 -17.22
CA ILE A 190 -21.18 -6.29 -15.91
C ILE A 190 -22.44 -5.52 -15.56
N LYS A 191 -22.54 -5.06 -14.32
CA LYS A 191 -23.61 -4.17 -13.89
C LYS A 191 -23.15 -2.72 -14.03
N VAL A 192 -23.89 -1.94 -14.82
CA VAL A 192 -23.70 -0.49 -14.96
C VAL A 192 -25.05 0.18 -14.71
N SER A 193 -25.06 1.25 -13.92
CA SER A 193 -26.27 2.02 -13.65
C SER A 193 -25.94 3.50 -13.48
N TRP A 194 -26.91 4.36 -13.80
CA TRP A 194 -26.82 5.76 -13.45
C TRP A 194 -26.94 5.93 -11.93
N GLN A 195 -25.99 6.64 -11.33
CA GLN A 195 -26.07 7.09 -9.94
C GLN A 195 -26.65 8.51 -9.85
N SER A 196 -26.35 9.34 -10.86
CA SER A 196 -26.88 10.68 -11.10
C SER A 196 -26.74 11.02 -12.58
N GLU A 197 -27.19 12.19 -13.01
CA GLU A 197 -27.13 12.62 -14.42
C GLU A 197 -25.74 12.56 -15.05
N GLY A 198 -24.67 12.78 -14.27
CA GLY A 198 -23.28 12.76 -14.75
C GLY A 198 -22.42 11.66 -14.16
N HIS A 199 -23.00 10.67 -13.46
CA HIS A 199 -22.22 9.63 -12.81
C HIS A 199 -22.77 8.23 -13.08
N LEU A 200 -21.91 7.37 -13.64
CA LEU A 200 -22.18 5.95 -13.83
C LEU A 200 -21.48 5.13 -12.75
N ARG A 201 -22.18 4.17 -12.19
CA ARG A 201 -21.66 3.18 -11.26
C ARG A 201 -21.40 1.89 -12.01
N PHE A 202 -20.17 1.41 -11.93
CA PHE A 202 -19.70 0.17 -12.53
C PHE A 202 -19.38 -0.86 -11.43
N ALA A 203 -19.97 -2.06 -11.54
CA ALA A 203 -19.55 -3.23 -10.78
C ALA A 203 -18.74 -4.12 -11.74
N LEU A 204 -17.42 -3.95 -11.71
CA LEU A 204 -16.49 -4.59 -12.64
C LEU A 204 -16.13 -5.99 -12.14
N GLN A 205 -16.23 -6.99 -13.01
CA GLN A 205 -15.68 -8.33 -12.81
C GLN A 205 -15.12 -8.82 -14.13
N GLY A 206 -13.85 -9.21 -14.16
CA GLY A 206 -13.14 -9.53 -15.39
C GLY A 206 -12.80 -8.33 -16.28
N ILE A 207 -13.01 -7.12 -15.77
CA ILE A 207 -12.71 -5.82 -16.40
C ILE A 207 -11.93 -4.99 -15.39
N PHE A 208 -10.95 -4.22 -15.85
CA PHE A 208 -10.17 -3.34 -15.01
C PHE A 208 -10.56 -1.87 -15.17
N PRO A 209 -10.32 -1.03 -14.16
CA PRO A 209 -10.68 0.39 -14.20
C PRO A 209 -10.15 1.18 -15.40
N HIS A 210 -9.00 0.80 -15.97
CA HIS A 210 -8.44 1.45 -17.14
C HIS A 210 -9.23 1.20 -18.44
N GLU A 211 -10.14 0.21 -18.47
CA GLU A 211 -10.97 -0.09 -19.63
C GLU A 211 -12.25 0.77 -19.66
N ILE A 212 -12.61 1.44 -18.54
CA ILE A 212 -13.86 2.24 -18.43
C ILE A 212 -13.87 3.41 -19.41
N GLU A 213 -12.73 4.05 -19.65
CA GLU A 213 -12.63 5.18 -20.58
C GLU A 213 -13.08 4.77 -21.99
N ALA A 214 -12.52 3.67 -22.50
CA ALA A 214 -12.89 3.13 -23.81
C ALA A 214 -14.34 2.64 -23.86
N MET A 215 -14.86 2.09 -22.75
CA MET A 215 -16.28 1.69 -22.63
C MET A 215 -17.20 2.89 -22.75
N CYS A 216 -16.93 3.98 -22.05
CA CYS A 216 -17.68 5.23 -22.11
C CYS A 216 -17.62 5.83 -23.52
N ALA A 217 -16.45 5.91 -24.12
CA ALA A 217 -16.27 6.42 -25.49
C ALA A 217 -17.08 5.61 -26.51
N GLY A 218 -17.15 4.28 -26.36
CA GLY A 218 -17.92 3.38 -27.22
C GLY A 218 -19.44 3.61 -27.21
N VAL A 219 -19.96 4.40 -26.26
CA VAL A 219 -21.38 4.75 -26.15
C VAL A 219 -21.63 6.28 -26.23
N GLY A 220 -20.63 7.05 -26.68
CA GLY A 220 -20.76 8.50 -26.89
C GLY A 220 -20.56 9.35 -25.63
N LEU A 221 -19.97 8.77 -24.57
CA LEU A 221 -19.65 9.48 -23.34
C LEU A 221 -18.15 9.72 -23.23
N GLU A 222 -17.78 10.87 -22.70
CA GLU A 222 -16.42 11.22 -22.31
C GLU A 222 -16.23 10.97 -20.81
N LEU A 223 -15.17 10.24 -20.43
CA LEU A 223 -14.81 10.04 -19.04
C LEU A 223 -14.06 11.28 -18.52
N VAL A 224 -14.64 11.98 -17.55
CA VAL A 224 -14.05 13.18 -16.93
C VAL A 224 -13.33 12.85 -15.63
N GLY A 225 -13.81 11.85 -14.90
CA GLY A 225 -13.24 11.42 -13.64
C GLY A 225 -13.59 9.98 -13.31
N LEU A 226 -12.72 9.32 -12.58
CA LEU A 226 -12.92 7.94 -12.15
C LEU A 226 -12.52 7.78 -10.69
N LYS A 227 -13.40 7.15 -9.90
CA LYS A 227 -13.13 6.86 -8.49
C LYS A 227 -13.45 5.41 -8.17
N ARG A 228 -12.45 4.65 -7.68
CA ARG A 228 -12.70 3.30 -7.20
C ARG A 228 -13.12 3.31 -5.75
N LEU A 229 -14.30 2.77 -5.48
CA LEU A 229 -14.92 2.74 -4.16
C LEU A 229 -14.66 1.44 -3.39
N ARG A 230 -14.47 0.30 -4.09
CA ARG A 230 -14.39 -1.01 -3.46
C ARG A 230 -13.56 -2.00 -4.27
N ILE A 231 -12.87 -2.89 -3.56
CA ILE A 231 -12.21 -4.08 -4.10
C ILE A 231 -12.66 -5.26 -3.24
N GLY A 232 -13.32 -6.26 -3.85
CA GLY A 232 -13.92 -7.36 -3.12
C GLY A 232 -14.86 -6.86 -2.01
N ARG A 233 -14.56 -7.18 -0.78
CA ARG A 233 -15.32 -6.72 0.40
C ARG A 233 -14.76 -5.44 1.04
N ILE A 234 -13.61 -4.98 0.61
CA ILE A 234 -12.94 -3.80 1.18
C ILE A 234 -13.45 -2.55 0.49
N ALA A 235 -14.13 -1.71 1.26
CA ALA A 235 -14.64 -0.43 0.80
C ALA A 235 -13.72 0.73 1.20
N LEU A 236 -13.72 1.76 0.35
CA LEU A 236 -13.07 3.03 0.61
C LEU A 236 -13.70 3.80 1.78
N ALA A 237 -14.97 3.49 2.09
CA ALA A 237 -15.84 4.22 3.01
C ALA A 237 -15.13 4.78 4.25
N GLY A 238 -15.28 6.09 4.50
CA GLY A 238 -14.70 6.78 5.64
C GLY A 238 -13.20 7.11 5.52
N LEU A 239 -12.47 6.58 4.54
CA LEU A 239 -11.07 6.93 4.34
C LEU A 239 -10.97 8.22 3.53
N ALA A 240 -10.46 9.29 4.14
CA ALA A 240 -10.32 10.60 3.51
C ALA A 240 -9.31 10.55 2.34
N GLU A 241 -9.49 11.42 1.34
CA GLU A 241 -8.59 11.49 0.20
C GLU A 241 -7.17 11.88 0.64
N GLY A 242 -6.18 11.21 0.07
CA GLY A 242 -4.78 11.36 0.45
C GLY A 242 -4.41 10.72 1.79
N HIS A 243 -5.34 10.05 2.46
CA HIS A 243 -5.10 9.35 3.72
C HIS A 243 -5.01 7.84 3.49
N TRP A 244 -4.40 7.17 4.45
CA TRP A 244 -4.20 5.73 4.43
C TRP A 244 -4.50 5.09 5.79
N ARG A 245 -4.75 3.79 5.79
CA ARG A 245 -4.94 2.97 6.97
C ARG A 245 -4.38 1.55 6.79
N TYR A 246 -4.17 0.86 7.87
CA TYR A 246 -3.91 -0.59 7.79
C TYR A 246 -5.18 -1.37 7.43
N LEU A 247 -5.01 -2.44 6.65
CA LEU A 247 -6.03 -3.50 6.54
C LEU A 247 -6.20 -4.14 7.91
N GLN A 248 -7.45 -4.25 8.37
CA GLN A 248 -7.72 -4.78 9.69
C GLN A 248 -7.65 -6.32 9.72
N PRO A 249 -7.34 -6.95 10.87
CA PRO A 249 -7.19 -8.41 10.96
C PRO A 249 -8.43 -9.22 10.56
N TRP A 250 -9.62 -8.63 10.65
CA TRP A 250 -10.89 -9.26 10.25
C TRP A 250 -11.32 -8.95 8.83
N GLU A 251 -10.71 -7.99 8.17
CA GLU A 251 -11.02 -7.65 6.78
C GLU A 251 -10.44 -8.69 5.81
N ARG A 252 -11.19 -8.98 4.75
CA ARG A 252 -10.79 -9.92 3.70
C ARG A 252 -11.20 -9.35 2.34
N PHE A 253 -10.37 -9.59 1.33
CA PHE A 253 -10.70 -9.32 -0.09
C PHE A 253 -11.62 -10.40 -0.66
#